data_dd9e6efeb734cf43536d18c27b8d5a86
#
_entry.id   dd9e6efeb734cf43536d18c27b8d5a86
#
_cell.length_a   1.000
_cell.length_b   1.000
_cell.length_c   1.000
_cell.angle_alpha   90.00
_cell.angle_beta   90.00
_cell.angle_gamma   90.00
#
_symmetry.space_group_name_H-M   'P 1'
#
loop_
_entity.id
_entity.type
_entity.pdbx_description
1 polymer ?
#
loop_
_entity_poly.entity_id
_entity_poly.type
_entity_poly.pdbx_seq_one_letter_code
_entity_poly.pdbx_strand_id
1 'polypeptide(L)' 'GAAAEEQTASTEQMAAAAGDLLQGATRLTALMQEFKT' A
#
# COMPACT_ATOMS: atom_id res chain seq x y z
N GLY A 1 13.69 -3.59 23.05
CA GLY A 1 12.62 -3.67 24.03
C GLY A 1 11.26 -3.66 23.37
N ALA A 2 10.23 -3.70 24.17
CA ALA A 2 8.86 -3.78 23.67
C ALA A 2 8.49 -2.60 22.79
N ALA A 3 8.95 -1.40 23.13
CA ALA A 3 8.64 -0.21 22.34
C ALA A 3 9.28 -0.28 20.96
N ALA A 4 10.49 -0.81 20.87
CA ALA A 4 11.18 -0.96 19.59
C ALA A 4 10.50 -2.02 18.73
N GLU A 5 10.01 -3.08 19.35
CA GLU A 5 9.30 -4.13 18.62
C GLU A 5 7.96 -3.62 18.09
N GLU A 6 7.25 -2.83 18.89
CA GLU A 6 6.02 -2.20 18.46
C GLU A 6 6.27 -1.24 17.30
N GLN A 7 7.34 -0.46 17.38
CA GLN A 7 7.68 0.47 16.33
C GLN A 7 8.00 -0.27 15.03
N THR A 8 8.71 -1.38 15.12
CA THR A 8 9.02 -2.20 13.95
C THR A 8 7.75 -2.75 13.32
N ALA A 9 6.83 -3.27 14.15
CA ALA A 9 5.57 -3.81 13.67
C ALA A 9 4.73 -2.73 12.99
N SER A 10 4.68 -1.53 13.58
CA SER A 10 3.95 -0.41 13.00
C SER A 10 4.53 0.00 11.66
N THR A 11 5.86 0.03 11.57
CA THR A 11 6.54 0.37 10.33
C THR A 11 6.24 -0.65 9.24
N GLU A 12 6.23 -1.93 9.60
CA GLU A 12 5.91 -3.00 8.66
C GLU A 12 4.47 -2.89 8.17
N GLN A 13 3.55 -2.56 9.06
CA GLN A 13 2.15 -2.38 8.69
C GLN A 13 1.97 -1.21 7.74
N MET A 14 2.68 -0.12 7.99
CA MET A 14 2.63 1.05 7.10
C MET A 14 3.21 0.73 5.73
N ALA A 15 4.28 -0.03 5.69
CA ALA A 15 4.89 -0.43 4.42
C ALA A 15 3.93 -1.32 3.62
N ALA A 16 3.24 -2.24 4.29
CA ALA A 16 2.27 -3.09 3.63
C ALA A 16 1.08 -2.29 3.11
N ALA A 17 0.60 -1.32 3.91
CA ALA A 17 -0.50 -0.47 3.50
C ALA A 17 -0.10 0.40 2.30
N ALA A 18 1.12 0.92 2.30
CA ALA A 18 1.63 1.71 1.18
C ALA A 18 1.70 0.87 -0.09
N GLY A 19 2.13 -0.39 0.03
CA GLY A 19 2.17 -1.32 -1.09
C GLY A 19 0.79 -1.59 -1.65
N ASP A 20 -0.19 -1.79 -0.77
CA ASP A 20 -1.58 -2.00 -1.16
C ASP A 20 -2.15 -0.79 -1.89
N LEU A 21 -1.85 0.40 -1.39
CA LEU A 21 -2.28 1.63 -2.04
C LEU A 21 -1.69 1.77 -3.44
N LEU A 22 -0.42 1.41 -3.58
CA LEU A 22 0.25 1.49 -4.87
C LEU A 22 -0.38 0.53 -5.87
N GLN A 23 -0.66 -0.70 -5.43
CA GLN A 23 -1.31 -1.69 -6.28
C GLN A 23 -2.72 -1.26 -6.65
N GLY A 24 -3.45 -0.69 -5.70
CA GLY A 24 -4.79 -0.17 -5.95
C GLY A 24 -4.77 0.95 -6.97
N ALA A 25 -3.80 1.85 -6.86
CA ALA A 25 -3.66 2.96 -7.80
C ALA A 25 -3.32 2.45 -9.20
N THR A 26 -2.46 1.45 -9.29
CA THR A 26 -2.10 0.86 -10.58
C THR A 26 -3.30 0.19 -11.23
N ARG A 27 -4.09 -0.53 -10.42
CA ARG A 27 -5.29 -1.20 -10.91
C ARG A 27 -6.33 -0.19 -11.38
N LEU A 28 -6.48 0.90 -10.63
CA LEU A 28 -7.41 1.96 -10.98
C LEU A 28 -7.01 2.61 -12.30
N THR A 29 -5.72 2.87 -12.48
CA THR A 29 -5.20 3.42 -13.72
C THR A 29 -5.51 2.50 -14.91
N ALA A 30 -5.33 1.21 -14.72
CA ALA A 30 -5.62 0.24 -15.76
C ALA A 30 -7.09 0.24 -16.14
N LEU A 31 -7.97 0.33 -15.14
CA LEU A 31 -9.41 0.40 -15.39
C LEU A 31 -9.80 1.67 -16.14
N MET A 32 -9.19 2.78 -15.77
CA MET A 32 -9.44 4.05 -16.45
C MET A 32 -9.02 4.01 -17.91
N GLN A 33 -7.95 3.32 -18.20
CA GLN A 33 -7.50 3.17 -19.59
C GLN A 33 -8.49 2.35 -20.40
N GLU A 34 -9.12 1.37 -19.80
CA GLU A 34 -10.15 0.59 -20.47
C GLU A 34 -11.36 1.45 -20.82
N PHE A 35 -11.69 2.37 -19.94
CA PHE A 35 -12.83 3.27 -20.16
C PHE A 35 -12.55 4.33 -21.22
N LYS A 36 -11.29 4.55 -21.51
CA LYS A 36 -10.86 5.66 -22.33
C LYS A 36 -10.89 5.35 -23.83
N THR A 37 -11.23 4.16 -24.21
CA THR A 37 -11.35 3.82 -25.63
C THR A 37 -12.61 4.44 -26.29
#